data_4dfcfdf455478b26a6e5ef742cd7b8df
#
_entry.id   4dfcfdf455478b26a6e5ef742cd7b8df
#
_cell.length_a   1.000
_cell.length_b   1.000
_cell.length_c   1.000
_cell.angle_alpha   90.00
_cell.angle_beta   90.00
_cell.angle_gamma   90.00
#
_symmetry.space_group_name_H-M   'P 1'
#
loop_
_entity.id
_entity.type
_entity.pdbx_description
1 polymer ?
#
loop_
_entity_poly.entity_id
_entity_poly.type
_entity_poly.pdbx_seq_one_letter_code
_entity_poly.pdbx_strand_id
1 'polypeptide(L)'
;GCPSGTVTAKGKGAGMLGRPEELDHLLEDIFSASPTAVSVKTRLGIQDPEEFWPILDIYNKYPIAQLIVHTRVREDLYRRPARPELFPAILAASRTPLCYNGDLVTAADCRAFSVRFPGAGLMMGRGLVADPALASKAKGGPGADRDTLRAFHDALYEGYARDFGS
;
A
#
# COMPACT_ATOMS: atom_id res chain seq x y z
N GLY A 1 -5.90 0.99 -5.86
CA GLY A 1 -4.75 1.03 -6.38
C GLY A 1 -4.09 -0.05 -7.24
N CYS A 2 -4.76 -1.11 -7.74
CA CYS A 2 -4.12 -2.11 -8.62
C CYS A 2 -3.76 -1.49 -9.99
N PRO A 3 -2.48 -1.57 -10.44
CA PRO A 3 -2.06 -1.02 -11.72
C PRO A 3 -2.20 -1.98 -12.90
N SER A 4 -2.70 -3.22 -12.67
CA SER A 4 -2.85 -4.24 -13.71
C SER A 4 -3.72 -3.74 -14.86
N GLY A 5 -3.29 -3.99 -16.10
CA GLY A 5 -4.02 -3.59 -17.30
C GLY A 5 -5.44 -4.12 -17.34
N THR A 6 -5.67 -5.36 -16.92
CA THR A 6 -7.00 -5.97 -16.83
C THR A 6 -7.97 -5.23 -15.90
N VAL A 7 -7.44 -4.64 -14.82
CA VAL A 7 -8.22 -3.89 -13.83
C VAL A 7 -8.43 -2.45 -14.31
N THR A 8 -7.37 -1.81 -14.78
CA THR A 8 -7.38 -0.39 -15.17
C THR A 8 -8.14 -0.14 -16.48
N ALA A 9 -8.17 -1.12 -17.41
CA ALA A 9 -8.98 -1.05 -18.61
C ALA A 9 -10.49 -0.95 -18.33
N LYS A 10 -10.91 -1.43 -17.15
CA LYS A 10 -12.30 -1.31 -16.67
C LYS A 10 -12.54 -0.06 -15.83
N GLY A 11 -11.62 0.91 -15.83
CA GLY A 11 -11.71 2.10 -15.00
C GLY A 11 -11.55 1.85 -13.49
N LYS A 12 -11.13 0.63 -13.09
CA LYS A 12 -11.01 0.22 -11.67
C LYS A 12 -9.56 0.31 -11.17
N GLY A 13 -9.39 0.14 -9.87
CA GLY A 13 -8.06 0.19 -9.24
C GLY A 13 -7.34 1.51 -9.49
N ALA A 14 -6.09 1.47 -9.97
CA ALA A 14 -5.33 2.67 -10.31
C ALA A 14 -5.87 3.42 -11.53
N GLY A 15 -6.73 2.81 -12.38
CA GLY A 15 -7.39 3.48 -13.49
C GLY A 15 -8.36 4.58 -13.05
N MET A 16 -8.90 4.48 -11.84
CA MET A 16 -9.78 5.50 -11.26
C MET A 16 -9.07 6.80 -10.91
N LEU A 17 -7.75 6.77 -10.73
CA LEU A 17 -6.97 7.97 -10.39
C LEU A 17 -6.95 9.02 -11.52
N GLY A 18 -7.23 8.62 -12.75
CA GLY A 18 -7.42 9.53 -13.89
C GLY A 18 -8.84 10.11 -14.00
N ARG A 19 -9.72 9.84 -13.04
CA ARG A 19 -11.12 10.27 -13.01
C ARG A 19 -11.51 10.78 -11.62
N PRO A 20 -11.03 11.96 -11.24
CA PRO A 20 -11.20 12.49 -9.88
C PRO A 20 -12.67 12.59 -9.44
N GLU A 21 -13.56 12.97 -10.34
CA GLU A 21 -15.00 13.10 -10.07
C GLU A 21 -15.64 11.73 -9.76
N GLU A 22 -15.31 10.70 -10.56
CA GLU A 22 -15.80 9.33 -10.30
C GLU A 22 -15.23 8.78 -8.99
N LEU A 23 -13.98 9.12 -8.65
CA LEU A 23 -13.37 8.74 -7.38
C LEU A 23 -14.09 9.40 -6.19
N ASP A 24 -14.42 10.68 -6.31
CA ASP A 24 -15.13 11.44 -5.27
C ASP A 24 -16.52 10.82 -5.02
N HIS A 25 -17.31 10.60 -6.07
CA HIS A 25 -18.62 9.93 -5.96
C HIS A 25 -18.54 8.52 -5.36
N LEU A 26 -17.55 7.72 -5.78
CA LEU A 26 -17.35 6.38 -5.20
C LEU A 26 -17.08 6.45 -3.69
N LEU A 27 -16.26 7.39 -3.26
CA LEU A 27 -15.95 7.54 -1.83
C LEU A 27 -17.17 8.03 -1.06
N GLU A 28 -17.94 8.96 -1.61
CA GLU A 28 -19.21 9.41 -1.02
C GLU A 28 -20.17 8.25 -0.81
N ASP A 29 -20.38 7.41 -1.84
CA ASP A 29 -21.22 6.21 -1.77
C ASP A 29 -20.73 5.25 -0.66
N ILE A 30 -19.42 4.98 -0.63
CA ILE A 30 -18.82 4.07 0.35
C ILE A 30 -19.00 4.61 1.77
N PHE A 31 -18.68 5.87 2.01
CA PHE A 31 -18.70 6.43 3.36
C PHE A 31 -20.12 6.75 3.85
N SER A 32 -21.08 6.93 2.94
CA SER A 32 -22.50 7.06 3.29
C SER A 32 -23.14 5.73 3.68
N ALA A 33 -22.69 4.62 3.10
CA ALA A 33 -23.30 3.30 3.31
C ALA A 33 -22.54 2.40 4.28
N SER A 34 -21.23 2.63 4.51
CA SER A 34 -20.41 1.72 5.31
C SER A 34 -20.62 1.90 6.81
N PRO A 35 -21.01 0.85 7.55
CA PRO A 35 -21.11 0.88 9.01
C PRO A 35 -19.76 0.70 9.72
N THR A 36 -18.68 0.47 8.98
CA THR A 36 -17.36 0.15 9.51
C THR A 36 -16.31 1.16 9.07
N ALA A 37 -15.18 1.23 9.80
CA ALA A 37 -14.04 2.04 9.41
C ALA A 37 -13.45 1.56 8.07
N VAL A 38 -13.22 2.48 7.14
CA VAL A 38 -12.71 2.21 5.80
C VAL A 38 -11.31 2.76 5.65
N SER A 39 -10.38 1.93 5.18
CA SER A 39 -9.04 2.34 4.76
C SER A 39 -8.94 2.37 3.23
N VAL A 40 -8.14 3.29 2.72
CA VAL A 40 -7.94 3.44 1.27
C VAL A 40 -6.47 3.17 0.92
N LYS A 41 -6.24 2.36 -0.13
CA LYS A 41 -4.89 2.18 -0.70
C LYS A 41 -4.84 2.80 -2.08
N THR A 42 -3.85 3.66 -2.30
CA THR A 42 -3.71 4.44 -3.52
C THR A 42 -2.29 4.40 -4.11
N ARG A 43 -2.16 4.92 -5.33
CA ARG A 43 -0.91 5.38 -5.96
C ARG A 43 -0.98 6.90 -6.15
N LEU A 44 0.12 7.50 -6.64
CA LEU A 44 0.24 8.96 -6.80
C LEU A 44 -0.57 9.52 -7.98
N GLY A 45 -0.98 8.70 -8.92
CA GLY A 45 -1.67 9.12 -10.13
C GLY A 45 -1.47 8.11 -11.25
N ILE A 46 -1.68 8.55 -12.48
CA ILE A 46 -1.56 7.76 -13.71
C ILE A 46 -0.13 7.86 -14.27
N GLN A 47 0.35 9.07 -14.58
CA GLN A 47 1.61 9.34 -15.28
C GLN A 47 2.55 10.22 -14.46
N ASP A 48 1.99 11.25 -13.78
CA ASP A 48 2.76 12.25 -13.05
C ASP A 48 2.45 12.21 -11.56
N PRO A 49 3.46 12.23 -10.67
CA PRO A 49 3.25 12.35 -9.24
C PRO A 49 2.45 13.59 -8.80
N GLU A 50 2.50 14.68 -9.57
CA GLU A 50 1.75 15.90 -9.29
C GLU A 50 0.23 15.71 -9.39
N GLU A 51 -0.22 14.69 -10.12
CA GLU A 51 -1.64 14.28 -10.14
C GLU A 51 -2.17 13.89 -8.76
N PHE A 52 -1.27 13.63 -7.80
CA PHE A 52 -1.66 13.22 -6.46
C PHE A 52 -2.31 14.33 -5.64
N TRP A 53 -1.94 15.58 -5.84
CA TRP A 53 -2.43 16.65 -4.99
C TRP A 53 -3.94 16.85 -5.07
N PRO A 54 -4.57 16.97 -6.24
CA PRO A 54 -6.03 17.02 -6.34
C PRO A 54 -6.70 15.70 -5.86
N ILE A 55 -6.04 14.55 -6.00
CA ILE A 55 -6.53 13.28 -5.49
C ILE A 55 -6.49 13.25 -3.94
N LEU A 56 -5.43 13.79 -3.33
CA LEU A 56 -5.31 13.92 -1.88
C LEU A 56 -6.38 14.85 -1.31
N ASP A 57 -6.70 15.95 -2.00
CA ASP A 57 -7.79 16.85 -1.60
C ASP A 57 -9.14 16.13 -1.55
N ILE A 58 -9.39 15.20 -2.49
CA ILE A 58 -10.58 14.35 -2.45
C ILE A 58 -10.53 13.43 -1.22
N TYR A 59 -9.43 12.72 -0.99
CA TYR A 59 -9.30 11.85 0.19
C TYR A 59 -9.50 12.61 1.50
N ASN A 60 -9.03 13.84 1.59
CA ASN A 60 -9.16 14.69 2.78
C ASN A 60 -10.60 15.11 3.11
N LYS A 61 -11.58 14.88 2.23
CA LYS A 61 -13.00 15.13 2.49
C LYS A 61 -13.66 14.04 3.34
N TYR A 62 -13.09 12.82 3.34
CA TYR A 62 -13.72 11.63 3.91
C TYR A 62 -13.05 11.17 5.20
N PRO A 63 -13.79 10.51 6.12
CA PRO A 63 -13.25 9.99 7.37
C PRO A 63 -12.51 8.66 7.14
N ILE A 64 -11.47 8.70 6.30
CA ILE A 64 -10.64 7.53 5.99
C ILE A 64 -9.85 7.14 7.26
N ALA A 65 -10.00 5.90 7.71
CA ALA A 65 -9.31 5.40 8.89
C ALA A 65 -7.79 5.34 8.72
N GLN A 66 -7.32 5.00 7.52
CA GLN A 66 -5.91 5.03 7.14
C GLN A 66 -5.77 5.14 5.63
N LEU A 67 -4.92 6.05 5.16
CA LEU A 67 -4.57 6.18 3.76
C LEU A 67 -3.20 5.55 3.50
N ILE A 68 -3.18 4.44 2.76
CA ILE A 68 -1.95 3.77 2.37
C ILE A 68 -1.51 4.30 1.00
N VAL A 69 -0.36 4.99 0.97
CA VAL A 69 0.17 5.60 -0.24
C VAL A 69 1.35 4.81 -0.79
N HIS A 70 1.17 4.21 -1.96
CA HIS A 70 2.26 3.66 -2.75
C HIS A 70 2.85 4.78 -3.60
N THR A 71 4.06 5.24 -3.26
CA THR A 71 4.69 6.41 -3.88
C THR A 71 5.24 6.14 -5.29
N ARG A 72 4.41 5.52 -6.13
CA ARG A 72 4.57 5.31 -7.58
C ARG A 72 3.31 5.77 -8.30
N VAL A 73 3.44 6.23 -9.54
CA VAL A 73 2.29 6.39 -10.45
C VAL A 73 1.89 5.03 -11.05
N ARG A 74 0.73 4.96 -11.68
CA ARG A 74 0.24 3.73 -12.31
C ARG A 74 1.23 3.18 -13.34
N GLU A 75 1.78 4.05 -14.20
CA GLU A 75 2.65 3.66 -15.32
C GLU A 75 4.03 3.17 -14.90
N ASP A 76 4.47 3.52 -13.70
CA ASP A 76 5.72 2.96 -13.15
C ASP A 76 5.64 1.44 -13.00
N LEU A 77 4.45 0.89 -12.74
CA LEU A 77 4.28 -0.50 -12.31
C LEU A 77 5.23 -0.83 -11.15
N TYR A 78 6.29 -1.59 -11.43
CA TYR A 78 7.43 -1.86 -10.56
C TYR A 78 8.78 -1.63 -11.28
N ARG A 79 8.76 -0.98 -12.45
CA ARG A 79 9.95 -0.75 -13.29
C ARG A 79 10.78 0.44 -12.81
N ARG A 80 10.13 1.41 -12.17
CA ARG A 80 10.78 2.58 -11.58
C ARG A 80 10.80 2.46 -10.06
N PRO A 81 11.76 3.07 -9.35
CA PRO A 81 11.77 3.09 -7.88
C PRO A 81 10.57 3.84 -7.33
N ALA A 82 10.19 3.53 -6.09
CA ALA A 82 9.27 4.35 -5.33
C ALA A 82 9.93 5.71 -5.00
N ARG A 83 9.10 6.73 -4.72
CA ARG A 83 9.53 8.11 -4.45
C ARG A 83 9.32 8.49 -2.98
N PRO A 84 10.16 7.97 -2.05
CA PRO A 84 10.02 8.27 -0.63
C PRO A 84 10.24 9.75 -0.30
N GLU A 85 10.91 10.50 -1.19
CA GLU A 85 11.13 11.95 -1.08
C GLU A 85 9.86 12.78 -1.13
N LEU A 86 8.77 12.26 -1.72
CA LEU A 86 7.47 12.93 -1.76
C LEU A 86 6.66 12.74 -0.47
N PHE A 87 7.00 11.72 0.33
CA PHE A 87 6.21 11.38 1.51
C PHE A 87 6.13 12.48 2.57
N PRO A 88 7.19 13.28 2.84
CA PRO A 88 7.10 14.41 3.78
C PRO A 88 6.01 15.43 3.39
N ALA A 89 5.92 15.80 2.12
CA ALA A 89 4.91 16.75 1.64
C ALA A 89 3.51 16.16 1.74
N ILE A 90 3.36 14.86 1.39
CA ILE A 90 2.10 14.13 1.52
C ILE A 90 1.67 14.05 2.99
N LEU A 91 2.61 13.77 3.90
CA LEU A 91 2.36 13.70 5.34
C LEU A 91 1.87 15.05 5.88
N ALA A 92 2.47 16.16 5.43
CA ALA A 92 2.09 17.50 5.85
C ALA A 92 0.71 17.94 5.32
N ALA A 93 0.31 17.46 4.14
CA ALA A 93 -0.96 17.84 3.50
C ALA A 93 -2.13 16.90 3.85
N SER A 94 -1.86 15.69 4.34
CA SER A 94 -2.89 14.71 4.66
C SER A 94 -3.59 15.02 5.98
N ARG A 95 -4.92 14.95 5.98
CA ARG A 95 -5.74 14.98 7.21
C ARG A 95 -5.99 13.59 7.79
N THR A 96 -5.55 12.55 7.08
CA THR A 96 -5.77 11.14 7.42
C THR A 96 -4.47 10.51 7.91
N PRO A 97 -4.51 9.59 8.89
CA PRO A 97 -3.34 8.80 9.27
C PRO A 97 -2.75 8.08 8.06
N LEU A 98 -1.44 8.25 7.82
CA LEU A 98 -0.78 7.71 6.65
C LEU A 98 -0.05 6.38 6.93
N CYS A 99 -0.04 5.54 5.90
CA CYS A 99 0.80 4.36 5.81
C CYS A 99 1.61 4.42 4.51
N TYR A 100 2.92 4.38 4.65
CA TYR A 100 3.82 4.36 3.50
C TYR A 100 3.91 2.96 2.89
N ASN A 101 3.89 2.89 1.58
CA ASN A 101 4.17 1.69 0.81
C ASN A 101 5.15 2.03 -0.35
N GLY A 102 6.21 1.28 -0.48
CA GLY A 102 7.19 1.44 -1.57
C GLY A 102 8.57 0.92 -1.19
N ASP A 103 9.04 -0.10 -1.89
CA ASP A 103 10.41 -0.66 -1.83
C ASP A 103 10.98 -0.93 -0.41
N LEU A 104 10.13 -1.19 0.56
CA LEU A 104 10.53 -1.67 1.89
C LEU A 104 10.81 -3.17 1.79
N VAL A 105 12.07 -3.53 1.56
CA VAL A 105 12.47 -4.92 1.31
C VAL A 105 13.41 -5.48 2.36
N THR A 106 14.05 -4.63 3.16
CA THR A 106 14.90 -5.04 4.29
C THR A 106 14.42 -4.45 5.61
N ALA A 107 14.83 -5.08 6.72
CA ALA A 107 14.56 -4.54 8.06
C ALA A 107 15.27 -3.19 8.29
N ALA A 108 16.40 -2.96 7.63
CA ALA A 108 17.12 -1.69 7.69
C ALA A 108 16.32 -0.58 7.02
N ASP A 109 15.75 -0.82 5.82
CA ASP A 109 14.90 0.15 5.13
C ASP A 109 13.69 0.54 5.98
N CYS A 110 13.03 -0.47 6.56
CA CYS A 110 11.86 -0.26 7.43
C CYS A 110 12.21 0.59 8.66
N ARG A 111 13.32 0.28 9.33
CA ARG A 111 13.78 1.05 10.51
C ARG A 111 14.17 2.47 10.14
N ALA A 112 14.95 2.64 9.08
CA ALA A 112 15.37 3.96 8.60
C ALA A 112 14.14 4.84 8.27
N PHE A 113 13.15 4.26 7.62
CA PHE A 113 11.90 4.97 7.31
C PHE A 113 11.11 5.32 8.58
N SER A 114 10.96 4.38 9.53
CA SER A 114 10.27 4.63 10.80
C SER A 114 10.94 5.70 11.66
N VAL A 115 12.26 5.75 11.65
CA VAL A 115 13.03 6.80 12.36
C VAL A 115 12.80 8.17 11.70
N ARG A 116 12.77 8.21 10.38
CA ARG A 116 12.57 9.45 9.63
C ARG A 116 11.13 9.98 9.73
N PHE A 117 10.14 9.08 9.83
CA PHE A 117 8.72 9.42 9.86
C PHE A 117 8.00 8.71 11.03
N PRO A 118 8.24 9.17 12.26
CA PRO A 118 7.63 8.58 13.44
C PRO A 118 6.10 8.74 13.38
N GLY A 119 5.38 7.67 13.67
CA GLY A 119 3.91 7.64 13.62
C GLY A 119 3.30 7.25 12.27
N ALA A 120 4.07 7.25 11.17
CA ALA A 120 3.59 6.71 9.92
C ALA A 120 3.57 5.17 9.93
N GLY A 121 2.46 4.57 9.47
CA GLY A 121 2.41 3.14 9.24
C GLY A 121 3.34 2.71 8.09
N LEU A 122 3.77 1.45 8.09
CA LEU A 122 4.54 0.85 7.00
C LEU A 122 3.79 -0.35 6.41
N MET A 123 3.63 -0.38 5.09
CA MET A 123 3.10 -1.54 4.37
C MET A 123 4.20 -2.18 3.53
N MET A 124 4.53 -3.41 3.85
CA MET A 124 5.48 -4.24 3.11
C MET A 124 4.71 -5.24 2.25
N GLY A 125 5.11 -5.43 1.00
CA GLY A 125 4.55 -6.43 0.10
C GLY A 125 5.61 -7.48 -0.25
N ARG A 126 6.34 -7.23 -1.33
CA ARG A 126 7.38 -8.15 -1.85
C ARG A 126 8.45 -8.53 -0.82
N GLY A 127 8.79 -7.60 0.07
CA GLY A 127 9.72 -7.87 1.17
C GLY A 127 9.24 -8.98 2.10
N LEU A 128 7.93 -9.01 2.45
CA LEU A 128 7.36 -10.08 3.30
C LEU A 128 7.25 -11.42 2.58
N VAL A 129 7.08 -11.41 1.25
CA VAL A 129 7.10 -12.66 0.45
C VAL A 129 8.51 -13.24 0.43
N ALA A 130 9.53 -12.39 0.33
CA ALA A 130 10.94 -12.82 0.34
C ALA A 130 11.44 -13.19 1.76
N ASP A 131 10.94 -12.50 2.78
CA ASP A 131 11.30 -12.73 4.18
C ASP A 131 10.06 -12.58 5.07
N PRO A 132 9.35 -13.67 5.39
CA PRO A 132 8.16 -13.64 6.25
C PRO A 132 8.41 -13.05 7.64
N ALA A 133 9.64 -13.07 8.13
CA ALA A 133 10.03 -12.47 9.40
C ALA A 133 10.40 -10.98 9.31
N LEU A 134 10.30 -10.35 8.13
CA LEU A 134 10.72 -8.97 7.91
C LEU A 134 10.10 -8.00 8.92
N ALA A 135 8.80 -8.14 9.21
CA ALA A 135 8.12 -7.26 10.16
C ALA A 135 8.66 -7.41 11.59
N SER A 136 8.97 -8.63 12.04
CA SER A 136 9.61 -8.91 13.31
C SER A 136 11.00 -8.27 13.37
N LYS A 137 11.84 -8.54 12.37
CA LYS A 137 13.18 -7.96 12.24
C LYS A 137 13.18 -6.44 12.23
N ALA A 138 12.20 -5.82 11.55
CA ALA A 138 12.05 -4.37 11.51
C ALA A 138 11.77 -3.77 12.90
N LYS A 139 11.04 -4.49 13.73
CA LYS A 139 10.74 -4.13 15.14
C LYS A 139 11.83 -4.54 16.13
N GLY A 140 12.97 -5.06 15.67
CA GLY A 140 14.06 -5.52 16.53
C GLY A 140 13.88 -6.94 17.08
N GLY A 141 12.86 -7.66 16.62
CA GLY A 141 12.62 -9.06 16.98
C GLY A 141 13.50 -10.04 16.19
N PRO A 142 13.37 -11.33 16.47
CA PRO A 142 14.15 -12.37 15.81
C PRO A 142 13.74 -12.56 14.35
N GLY A 143 14.68 -13.09 13.55
CA GLY A 143 14.39 -13.67 12.25
C GLY A 143 13.64 -14.99 12.38
N ALA A 144 13.17 -15.52 11.27
CA ALA A 144 12.73 -16.90 11.20
C ALA A 144 13.94 -17.82 10.96
N ASP A 145 14.05 -18.87 11.73
CA ASP A 145 15.00 -19.95 11.47
C ASP A 145 14.49 -20.88 10.35
N ARG A 146 15.31 -21.83 9.96
CA ARG A 146 15.00 -22.74 8.86
C ARG A 146 13.74 -23.57 9.13
N ASP A 147 13.55 -24.00 10.36
CA ASP A 147 12.42 -24.87 10.72
C ASP A 147 11.10 -24.09 10.71
N THR A 148 11.11 -22.84 11.21
CA THR A 148 9.98 -21.91 11.11
C THR A 148 9.62 -21.62 9.66
N LEU A 149 10.61 -21.36 8.78
CA LEU A 149 10.36 -21.11 7.36
C LEU A 149 9.82 -22.35 6.65
N ARG A 150 10.31 -23.54 7.01
CA ARG A 150 9.81 -24.82 6.48
C ARG A 150 8.35 -25.04 6.90
N ALA A 151 8.05 -24.89 8.18
CA ALA A 151 6.70 -25.06 8.70
C ALA A 151 5.72 -24.07 8.03
N PHE A 152 6.13 -22.84 7.81
CA PHE A 152 5.34 -21.83 7.09
C PHE A 152 5.09 -22.25 5.63
N HIS A 153 6.13 -22.69 4.91
CA HIS A 153 6.02 -23.18 3.54
C HIS A 153 5.08 -24.37 3.44
N ASP A 154 5.25 -25.37 4.33
CA ASP A 154 4.48 -26.60 4.31
C ASP A 154 2.99 -26.31 4.60
N ALA A 155 2.69 -25.42 5.57
CA ALA A 155 1.34 -24.99 5.88
C ALA A 155 0.66 -24.29 4.67
N LEU A 156 1.39 -23.44 3.94
CA LEU A 156 0.89 -22.82 2.72
C LEU A 156 0.64 -23.87 1.63
N TYR A 157 1.59 -24.75 1.40
CA TYR A 157 1.48 -25.80 0.38
C TYR A 157 0.29 -26.72 0.64
N GLU A 158 0.15 -27.20 1.87
CA GLU A 158 -0.99 -28.06 2.28
C GLU A 158 -2.34 -27.33 2.14
N GLY A 159 -2.38 -26.04 2.52
CA GLY A 159 -3.57 -25.20 2.34
C GLY A 159 -3.98 -25.12 0.86
N TYR A 160 -3.04 -24.76 0.00
CA TYR A 160 -3.29 -24.66 -1.43
C TYR A 160 -3.63 -26.02 -2.07
N ALA A 161 -2.93 -27.09 -1.70
CA ALA A 161 -3.21 -28.43 -2.21
C ALA A 161 -4.63 -28.91 -1.84
N ARG A 162 -5.08 -28.58 -0.62
CA ARG A 162 -6.44 -28.91 -0.16
C ARG A 162 -7.51 -28.12 -0.93
N ASP A 163 -7.29 -26.81 -1.16
CA ASP A 163 -8.32 -25.92 -1.69
C ASP A 163 -8.38 -25.92 -3.24
N PHE A 164 -7.26 -26.23 -3.90
CA PHE A 164 -7.14 -26.15 -5.35
C PHE A 164 -6.72 -27.48 -6.02
N GLY A 165 -6.41 -28.48 -5.28
CA GLY A 165 -5.86 -29.75 -5.77
C GLY A 165 -4.35 -29.63 -6.08
N SER A 166 -3.67 -30.77 -6.04
CA SER A 166 -2.25 -30.89 -6.46
C SER A 166 -2.16 -31.24 -7.94
#